data_f2fd80e55c9710b86a294b80193bd4b3
#
_entry.id   f2fd80e55c9710b86a294b80193bd4b3
#
_cell.length_a   1.000
_cell.length_b   1.000
_cell.length_c   1.000
_cell.angle_alpha   90.00
_cell.angle_beta   90.00
_cell.angle_gamma   90.00
#
_symmetry.space_group_name_H-M   'P 1'
#
loop_
_entity.id
_entity.type
_entity.pdbx_description
1 polymer ?
#
loop_
_entity_poly.entity_id
_entity_poly.type
_entity_poly.pdbx_seq_one_letter_code
_entity_poly.pdbx_strand_id
1 'polypeptide(L)'
;YIPDAEDVAAVRDLGARQAGVARVLVGEARAEIGLDHERSGEVVALSEPDAWFAYPYWVDDAQAPDFARTIDIHRKPGFDPCEMFFDPALTWPKGRAIRRLIQKKLGFRTLFDVIPLDPTLVRGGHGVPSADPLDRPVLVADRPAPGDASMKTTDFRDLLLNAVAPERS
;
A
#
# COMPACT_ATOMS: atom_id res chain seq x y z
N TYR A 1 -0.07 15.68 -6.33
CA TYR A 1 0.21 16.72 -7.35
C TYR A 1 -0.09 18.09 -6.76
N ILE A 2 0.83 19.06 -6.97
CA ILE A 2 0.74 20.42 -6.44
C ILE A 2 0.61 21.37 -7.62
N PRO A 3 -0.55 22.02 -7.81
CA PRO A 3 -0.77 22.87 -8.98
C PRO A 3 0.18 24.08 -9.02
N ASP A 4 0.43 24.70 -7.86
CA ASP A 4 1.25 25.90 -7.76
C ASP A 4 2.65 25.54 -7.23
N ALA A 5 3.68 25.81 -8.03
CA ALA A 5 5.06 25.44 -7.70
C ALA A 5 5.57 26.10 -6.40
N GLU A 6 5.05 27.27 -6.05
CA GLU A 6 5.37 27.99 -4.82
C GLU A 6 4.89 27.29 -3.57
N ASP A 7 3.85 26.43 -3.67
CA ASP A 7 3.30 25.69 -2.54
C ASP A 7 4.09 24.40 -2.24
N VAL A 8 4.94 23.93 -3.14
CA VAL A 8 5.68 22.68 -3.00
C VAL A 8 6.49 22.62 -1.70
N ALA A 9 7.16 23.73 -1.36
CA ALA A 9 7.96 23.80 -0.14
C ALA A 9 7.09 23.71 1.12
N ALA A 10 5.96 24.41 1.16
CA ALA A 10 5.05 24.40 2.28
C ALA A 10 4.41 23.01 2.48
N VAL A 11 4.00 22.36 1.39
CA VAL A 11 3.42 21.00 1.42
C VAL A 11 4.47 19.97 1.86
N ARG A 12 5.71 20.07 1.36
CA ARG A 12 6.84 19.25 1.84
C ARG A 12 7.01 19.38 3.35
N ASP A 13 7.07 20.60 3.87
CA ASP A 13 7.31 20.88 5.28
C ASP A 13 6.14 20.43 6.16
N LEU A 14 4.92 20.53 5.66
CA LEU A 14 3.74 19.98 6.31
C LEU A 14 3.81 18.47 6.39
N GLY A 15 4.11 17.80 5.27
CA GLY A 15 4.25 16.36 5.20
C GLY A 15 5.35 15.82 6.10
N ALA A 16 6.51 16.48 6.15
CA ALA A 16 7.64 16.07 6.96
C ALA A 16 7.37 16.14 8.49
N ARG A 17 6.34 16.89 8.91
CA ARG A 17 5.93 16.96 10.32
C ARG A 17 4.84 15.97 10.71
N GLN A 18 4.32 15.21 9.76
CA GLN A 18 3.28 14.22 10.04
C GLN A 18 3.90 12.99 10.71
N ALA A 19 3.27 12.50 11.77
CA ALA A 19 3.66 11.25 12.40
C ALA A 19 3.51 10.08 11.39
N GLY A 20 4.48 9.17 11.40
CA GLY A 20 4.50 8.03 10.47
C GLY A 20 5.07 8.35 9.08
N VAL A 21 5.52 9.58 8.83
CA VAL A 21 6.23 9.95 7.61
C VAL A 21 7.74 9.94 7.89
N ALA A 22 8.46 9.05 7.23
CA ALA A 22 9.92 8.92 7.36
C ALA A 22 10.66 9.97 6.52
N ARG A 23 10.21 10.20 5.29
CA ARG A 23 10.88 11.10 4.34
C ARG A 23 9.86 11.76 3.41
N VAL A 24 10.19 12.99 3.01
CA VAL A 24 9.46 13.70 1.96
C VAL A 24 10.45 14.16 0.90
N LEU A 25 10.28 13.67 -0.32
CA LEU A 25 11.17 13.90 -1.45
C LEU A 25 10.52 14.89 -2.41
N VAL A 26 11.31 15.87 -2.86
CA VAL A 26 10.92 16.88 -3.86
C VAL A 26 12.05 17.09 -4.87
N GLY A 27 11.71 17.57 -6.05
CA GLY A 27 12.70 17.88 -7.09
C GLY A 27 13.59 16.67 -7.43
N GLU A 28 14.90 16.89 -7.50
CA GLU A 28 15.90 15.88 -7.87
C GLU A 28 16.03 14.75 -6.83
N ALA A 29 15.67 14.97 -5.56
CA ALA A 29 15.71 13.93 -4.53
C ALA A 29 14.81 12.72 -4.84
N ARG A 30 13.81 12.88 -5.69
CA ARG A 30 12.95 11.79 -6.15
C ARG A 30 13.69 10.74 -6.99
N ALA A 31 14.82 11.13 -7.63
CA ALA A 31 15.66 10.22 -8.39
C ALA A 31 16.32 9.14 -7.53
N GLU A 32 16.53 9.39 -6.22
CA GLU A 32 17.09 8.41 -5.28
C GLU A 32 16.30 7.10 -5.25
N ILE A 33 14.98 7.18 -5.52
CA ILE A 33 14.08 6.03 -5.54
C ILE A 33 13.44 5.79 -6.92
N GLY A 34 13.97 6.44 -7.97
CA GLY A 34 13.50 6.28 -9.35
C GLY A 34 12.13 6.91 -9.62
N LEU A 35 11.73 7.91 -8.85
CA LEU A 35 10.45 8.62 -8.99
C LEU A 35 10.60 10.06 -9.51
N ASP A 36 11.66 10.34 -10.27
CA ASP A 36 11.90 11.62 -10.95
C ASP A 36 11.20 11.75 -12.31
N HIS A 37 10.22 10.92 -12.57
CA HIS A 37 9.45 10.90 -13.80
C HIS A 37 8.37 12.00 -13.83
N GLU A 38 8.03 12.50 -15.03
CA GLU A 38 7.01 13.54 -15.25
C GLU A 38 5.61 13.17 -14.69
N ARG A 39 5.30 11.87 -14.62
CA ARG A 39 4.04 11.36 -14.04
C ARG A 39 4.08 11.19 -12.53
N SER A 40 5.20 11.41 -11.89
CA SER A 40 5.30 11.44 -10.43
C SER A 40 4.84 12.79 -9.89
N GLY A 41 4.22 12.79 -8.72
CA GLY A 41 3.85 14.05 -8.06
C GLY A 41 5.08 14.87 -7.69
N GLU A 42 4.90 16.16 -7.52
CA GLU A 42 5.95 17.13 -7.13
C GLU A 42 6.51 16.78 -5.74
N VAL A 43 5.66 16.22 -4.87
CA VAL A 43 6.00 15.78 -3.52
C VAL A 43 5.71 14.29 -3.40
N VAL A 44 6.70 13.52 -2.96
CA VAL A 44 6.60 12.08 -2.67
C VAL A 44 6.91 11.84 -1.20
N ALA A 45 5.93 11.36 -0.45
CA ALA A 45 6.09 11.00 0.94
C ALA A 45 6.31 9.48 1.08
N LEU A 46 7.29 9.11 1.91
CA LEU A 46 7.56 7.73 2.31
C LEU A 46 7.18 7.55 3.78
N SER A 47 6.49 6.47 4.09
CA SER A 47 6.12 6.14 5.47
C SER A 47 7.30 5.55 6.24
N GLU A 48 7.19 5.59 7.58
CA GLU A 48 8.02 4.75 8.45
C GLU A 48 7.73 3.27 8.16
N PRO A 49 8.66 2.34 8.47
CA PRO A 49 8.50 0.92 8.17
C PRO A 49 7.25 0.26 8.79
N ASP A 50 6.82 0.75 9.95
CA ASP A 50 5.65 0.24 10.68
C ASP A 50 4.40 1.13 10.51
N ALA A 51 4.41 2.05 9.55
CA ALA A 51 3.33 2.95 9.20
C ALA A 51 2.89 2.78 7.74
N TRP A 52 1.72 3.29 7.43
CA TRP A 52 1.19 3.32 6.08
C TRP A 52 0.29 4.54 5.86
N PHE A 53 0.10 4.93 4.61
CA PHE A 53 -0.83 6.00 4.25
C PHE A 53 -2.23 5.44 4.13
N ALA A 54 -3.02 5.58 5.19
CA ALA A 54 -4.44 5.28 5.17
C ALA A 54 -5.20 6.36 4.40
N TYR A 55 -6.31 5.98 3.77
CA TYR A 55 -7.13 6.90 2.97
C TYR A 55 -8.58 7.10 3.44
N PRO A 56 -8.96 6.90 4.72
CA PRO A 56 -10.21 7.41 5.21
C PRO A 56 -10.25 8.94 5.03
N TYR A 57 -11.30 9.44 4.37
CA TYR A 57 -11.45 10.87 4.10
C TYR A 57 -12.36 11.57 5.12
N TRP A 58 -12.84 10.84 6.12
CA TRP A 58 -13.62 11.36 7.24
C TRP A 58 -12.72 11.51 8.47
N VAL A 59 -13.05 12.52 9.31
CA VAL A 59 -12.35 12.80 10.56
C VAL A 59 -13.05 12.10 11.74
N ASP A 60 -14.38 11.94 11.65
CA ASP A 60 -15.21 11.29 12.65
C ASP A 60 -15.80 9.99 12.07
N ASP A 61 -15.56 8.88 12.73
CA ASP A 61 -16.04 7.56 12.33
C ASP A 61 -17.57 7.44 12.27
N ALA A 62 -18.29 8.33 12.96
CA ALA A 62 -19.74 8.42 12.82
C ALA A 62 -20.18 8.93 11.43
N GLN A 63 -19.29 9.60 10.70
CA GLN A 63 -19.50 10.10 9.35
C GLN A 63 -18.95 9.14 8.28
N ALA A 64 -18.35 8.04 8.69
CA ALA A 64 -17.84 7.04 7.75
C ALA A 64 -18.98 6.48 6.89
N PRO A 65 -18.77 6.31 5.57
CA PRO A 65 -19.79 5.73 4.71
C PRO A 65 -20.09 4.27 5.12
N ASP A 66 -21.28 3.80 4.82
CA ASP A 66 -21.76 2.47 5.23
C ASP A 66 -20.89 1.33 4.68
N PHE A 67 -20.27 1.52 3.53
CA PHE A 67 -19.35 0.55 2.93
C PHE A 67 -17.97 0.50 3.62
N ALA A 68 -17.58 1.50 4.40
CA ALA A 68 -16.25 1.55 5.00
C ALA A 68 -15.95 0.35 5.92
N ARG A 69 -16.97 -0.15 6.64
CA ARG A 69 -16.87 -1.33 7.51
C ARG A 69 -17.06 -2.66 6.81
N THR A 70 -17.14 -2.67 5.47
CA THR A 70 -17.47 -3.86 4.70
C THR A 70 -16.26 -4.44 3.99
N ILE A 71 -16.24 -5.77 3.84
CA ILE A 71 -15.33 -6.43 2.93
C ILE A 71 -15.91 -6.30 1.52
N ASP A 72 -15.24 -5.54 0.67
CA ASP A 72 -15.61 -5.39 -0.74
C ASP A 72 -14.42 -4.97 -1.60
N ILE A 73 -13.43 -5.83 -1.69
CA ILE A 73 -12.14 -5.61 -2.34
C ILE A 73 -12.28 -5.07 -3.78
N HIS A 74 -13.35 -5.44 -4.47
CA HIS A 74 -13.53 -5.09 -5.88
C HIS A 74 -14.35 -3.81 -6.11
N ARG A 75 -14.98 -3.24 -5.08
CA ARG A 75 -15.83 -2.05 -5.20
C ARG A 75 -15.29 -0.83 -4.48
N LYS A 76 -14.49 -1.06 -3.43
CA LYS A 76 -13.81 0.04 -2.75
C LYS A 76 -12.75 0.64 -3.67
N PRO A 77 -12.60 1.98 -3.70
CA PRO A 77 -11.49 2.61 -4.38
C PRO A 77 -10.15 2.18 -3.76
N GLY A 78 -9.34 1.48 -4.55
CA GLY A 78 -8.08 0.96 -4.07
C GLY A 78 -8.22 -0.31 -3.20
N PHE A 79 -7.12 -0.70 -2.57
CA PHE A 79 -7.07 -1.82 -1.63
C PHE A 79 -7.07 -1.30 -0.20
N ASP A 80 -8.00 -1.79 0.62
CA ASP A 80 -8.09 -1.46 2.04
C ASP A 80 -7.50 -2.59 2.89
N PRO A 81 -6.26 -2.45 3.43
CA PRO A 81 -5.64 -3.48 4.26
C PRO A 81 -6.43 -3.81 5.53
N CYS A 82 -7.29 -2.91 6.01
CA CYS A 82 -8.17 -3.18 7.15
C CYS A 82 -9.11 -4.36 6.90
N GLU A 83 -9.37 -4.71 5.63
CA GLU A 83 -10.17 -5.88 5.26
C GLU A 83 -9.54 -7.22 5.68
N MET A 84 -8.28 -7.24 6.05
CA MET A 84 -7.60 -8.43 6.60
C MET A 84 -7.93 -8.68 8.08
N PHE A 85 -8.60 -7.75 8.75
CA PHE A 85 -8.85 -7.83 10.19
C PHE A 85 -10.34 -7.84 10.48
N PHE A 86 -10.74 -8.58 11.51
CA PHE A 86 -12.03 -8.38 12.13
C PHE A 86 -11.97 -7.17 13.07
N ASP A 87 -13.06 -6.40 13.13
CA ASP A 87 -13.18 -5.29 14.05
C ASP A 87 -13.08 -5.79 15.51
N PRO A 88 -12.06 -5.37 16.28
CA PRO A 88 -11.88 -5.78 17.67
C PRO A 88 -13.02 -5.35 18.59
N ALA A 89 -13.78 -4.32 18.21
CA ALA A 89 -14.94 -3.86 18.98
C ALA A 89 -16.14 -4.81 18.87
N LEU A 90 -16.14 -5.75 17.93
CA LEU A 90 -17.19 -6.74 17.80
C LEU A 90 -17.02 -7.88 18.80
N THR A 91 -17.98 -8.08 19.67
CA THR A 91 -17.97 -9.16 20.67
C THR A 91 -17.91 -10.55 20.03
N TRP A 92 -18.55 -10.75 18.88
CA TRP A 92 -18.57 -12.03 18.18
C TRP A 92 -18.52 -11.85 16.64
N PRO A 93 -17.35 -11.49 16.08
CA PRO A 93 -17.23 -11.17 14.66
C PRO A 93 -17.59 -12.33 13.74
N LYS A 94 -17.22 -13.55 14.09
CA LYS A 94 -17.57 -14.77 13.32
C LYS A 94 -19.09 -14.99 13.26
N GLY A 95 -19.79 -14.79 14.37
CA GLY A 95 -21.24 -14.90 14.40
C GLY A 95 -21.95 -13.81 13.61
N ARG A 96 -21.41 -12.58 13.64
CA ARG A 96 -21.89 -11.50 12.77
C ARG A 96 -21.72 -11.87 11.30
N ALA A 97 -20.54 -12.39 10.91
CA ALA A 97 -20.29 -12.86 9.55
C ALA A 97 -21.27 -13.95 9.11
N ILE A 98 -21.47 -14.98 9.93
CA ILE A 98 -22.42 -16.07 9.66
C ILE A 98 -23.84 -15.51 9.48
N ARG A 99 -24.29 -14.62 10.37
CA ARG A 99 -25.61 -13.98 10.26
C ARG A 99 -25.75 -13.23 8.93
N ARG A 100 -24.72 -12.47 8.51
CA ARG A 100 -24.73 -11.76 7.22
C ARG A 100 -24.80 -12.70 6.03
N LEU A 101 -24.07 -13.80 6.06
CA LEU A 101 -24.13 -14.83 5.02
C LEU A 101 -25.52 -15.48 4.92
N ILE A 102 -26.16 -15.79 6.06
CA ILE A 102 -27.52 -16.32 6.08
C ILE A 102 -28.51 -15.30 5.49
N GLN A 103 -28.43 -14.03 5.92
CA GLN A 103 -29.28 -12.96 5.39
C GLN A 103 -29.11 -12.82 3.86
N LYS A 104 -27.87 -12.87 3.37
CA LYS A 104 -27.57 -12.83 1.92
C LYS A 104 -28.19 -14.04 1.20
N LYS A 105 -28.08 -15.23 1.78
CA LYS A 105 -28.65 -16.46 1.21
C LYS A 105 -30.18 -16.42 1.16
N LEU A 106 -30.82 -15.70 2.10
CA LEU A 106 -32.27 -15.50 2.13
C LEU A 106 -32.74 -14.36 1.19
N GLY A 107 -31.85 -13.77 0.40
CA GLY A 107 -32.17 -12.72 -0.58
C GLY A 107 -32.19 -11.30 -0.03
N PHE A 108 -31.82 -11.08 1.23
CA PHE A 108 -31.72 -9.72 1.78
C PHE A 108 -30.47 -9.02 1.26
N ARG A 109 -30.58 -7.72 0.94
CA ARG A 109 -29.43 -6.86 0.73
C ARG A 109 -28.67 -6.71 2.05
N THR A 110 -27.43 -7.20 2.09
CA THR A 110 -26.61 -7.14 3.29
C THR A 110 -25.22 -6.61 2.96
N LEU A 111 -24.71 -5.76 3.83
CA LEU A 111 -23.31 -5.36 3.84
C LEU A 111 -22.55 -6.32 4.76
N PHE A 112 -21.37 -6.75 4.33
CA PHE A 112 -20.52 -7.65 5.11
C PHE A 112 -19.63 -6.85 6.06
N ASP A 113 -20.27 -6.21 7.02
CA ASP A 113 -19.76 -5.17 7.93
C ASP A 113 -19.04 -5.76 9.16
N VAL A 114 -17.85 -6.29 8.96
CA VAL A 114 -17.06 -6.98 9.99
C VAL A 114 -15.66 -6.45 10.19
N ILE A 115 -15.24 -5.45 9.40
CA ILE A 115 -13.91 -4.90 9.47
C ILE A 115 -13.84 -3.63 10.32
N PRO A 116 -12.66 -3.33 10.90
CA PRO A 116 -12.48 -2.10 11.68
C PRO A 116 -12.42 -0.87 10.78
N LEU A 117 -12.72 0.30 11.36
CA LEU A 117 -12.35 1.60 10.78
C LEU A 117 -10.97 2.07 11.25
N ASP A 118 -10.47 1.49 12.34
CA ASP A 118 -9.18 1.86 12.91
C ASP A 118 -8.02 1.40 12.00
N PRO A 119 -7.31 2.32 11.32
CA PRO A 119 -6.22 1.99 10.43
C PRO A 119 -4.93 1.57 11.16
N THR A 120 -4.85 1.76 12.48
CA THR A 120 -3.63 1.49 13.27
C THR A 120 -3.34 0.00 13.44
N LEU A 121 -4.29 -0.88 13.12
CA LEU A 121 -4.09 -2.32 13.09
C LEU A 121 -3.17 -2.77 11.96
N VAL A 122 -3.07 -1.97 10.90
CA VAL A 122 -2.17 -2.21 9.78
C VAL A 122 -0.83 -1.54 10.09
N ARG A 123 0.23 -2.34 10.11
CA ARG A 123 1.58 -1.86 10.42
C ARG A 123 2.50 -2.04 9.23
N GLY A 124 2.35 -1.19 8.25
CA GLY A 124 3.15 -1.19 7.05
C GLY A 124 2.34 -1.34 5.77
N GLY A 125 2.94 -1.02 4.66
CA GLY A 125 2.38 -1.11 3.32
C GLY A 125 3.47 -1.46 2.31
N HIS A 126 3.08 -1.66 1.05
CA HIS A 126 4.04 -1.87 -0.02
C HIS A 126 4.55 -0.54 -0.58
N GLY A 127 5.69 -0.58 -1.28
CA GLY A 127 6.27 0.57 -1.99
C GLY A 127 7.35 1.32 -1.23
N VAL A 128 7.56 1.03 0.05
CA VAL A 128 8.69 1.57 0.80
C VAL A 128 9.92 0.68 0.57
N PRO A 129 11.06 1.26 0.07
CA PRO A 129 12.30 0.50 -0.05
C PRO A 129 12.78 0.03 1.33
N SER A 130 12.96 -1.28 1.51
CA SER A 130 13.48 -1.79 2.77
C SER A 130 14.95 -1.42 2.96
N ALA A 131 15.27 -0.87 4.14
CA ALA A 131 16.64 -0.60 4.56
C ALA A 131 17.36 -1.90 4.93
N ASP A 132 16.65 -2.88 5.50
CA ASP A 132 17.22 -4.18 5.87
C ASP A 132 17.28 -5.11 4.65
N PRO A 133 18.47 -5.62 4.28
CA PRO A 133 18.60 -6.62 3.22
C PRO A 133 17.76 -7.88 3.43
N LEU A 134 17.47 -8.27 4.67
CA LEU A 134 16.68 -9.46 5.00
C LEU A 134 15.19 -9.30 4.68
N ASP A 135 14.71 -8.05 4.58
CA ASP A 135 13.32 -7.75 4.21
C ASP A 135 13.14 -7.55 2.69
N ARG A 136 14.22 -7.72 1.92
CA ARG A 136 14.17 -7.53 0.47
C ARG A 136 13.63 -8.78 -0.23
N PRO A 137 13.04 -8.61 -1.44
CA PRO A 137 12.62 -9.74 -2.26
C PRO A 137 13.79 -10.68 -2.55
N VAL A 138 13.52 -11.99 -2.56
CA VAL A 138 14.50 -13.03 -2.85
C VAL A 138 14.19 -13.66 -4.21
N LEU A 139 15.22 -13.76 -5.05
CA LEU A 139 15.17 -14.54 -6.28
C LEU A 139 15.74 -15.94 -6.02
N VAL A 140 14.94 -16.96 -6.27
CA VAL A 140 15.35 -18.35 -6.26
C VAL A 140 15.33 -18.88 -7.69
N ALA A 141 16.44 -19.41 -8.16
CA ALA A 141 16.57 -19.95 -9.52
C ALA A 141 17.29 -21.32 -9.48
N ASP A 142 17.05 -22.12 -10.50
CA ASP A 142 17.72 -23.42 -10.72
C ASP A 142 19.12 -23.28 -11.33
N ARG A 143 19.51 -22.07 -11.69
CA ARG A 143 20.79 -21.71 -12.31
C ARG A 143 21.45 -20.60 -11.50
N PRO A 144 22.80 -20.55 -11.54
CA PRO A 144 23.51 -19.41 -10.95
C PRO A 144 23.01 -18.09 -11.54
N ALA A 145 22.66 -17.15 -10.67
CA ALA A 145 22.34 -15.79 -11.12
C ALA A 145 23.58 -15.15 -11.75
N PRO A 146 23.45 -14.44 -12.88
CA PRO A 146 24.55 -13.68 -13.43
C PRO A 146 24.93 -12.53 -12.49
N GLY A 147 26.21 -12.38 -12.14
CA GLY A 147 26.72 -11.27 -11.36
C GLY A 147 26.66 -11.46 -9.84
N ASP A 148 26.65 -10.34 -9.13
CA ASP A 148 26.65 -10.30 -7.68
C ASP A 148 25.33 -10.82 -7.07
N ALA A 149 25.35 -11.18 -5.79
CA ALA A 149 24.21 -11.71 -5.04
C ALA A 149 23.03 -10.74 -4.91
N SER A 150 23.15 -9.53 -5.44
CA SER A 150 22.10 -8.49 -5.43
C SER A 150 21.90 -7.90 -6.82
N MET A 151 20.62 -7.81 -7.24
CA MET A 151 20.24 -7.19 -8.50
C MET A 151 19.08 -6.21 -8.30
N LYS A 152 18.94 -5.25 -9.18
CA LYS A 152 17.78 -4.35 -9.16
C LYS A 152 16.55 -5.08 -9.70
N THR A 153 15.39 -4.79 -9.16
CA THR A 153 14.12 -5.36 -9.64
C THR A 153 13.86 -5.05 -11.11
N THR A 154 14.37 -3.91 -11.61
CA THR A 154 14.30 -3.50 -13.01
C THR A 154 15.07 -4.44 -13.95
N ASP A 155 16.13 -5.08 -13.46
CA ASP A 155 17.00 -5.95 -14.27
C ASP A 155 16.41 -7.37 -14.40
N PHE A 156 15.37 -7.68 -13.59
CA PHE A 156 14.71 -8.97 -13.59
C PHE A 156 14.06 -9.31 -14.93
N ARG A 157 13.51 -8.31 -15.63
CA ARG A 157 12.95 -8.48 -16.97
C ARG A 157 13.99 -9.04 -17.94
N ASP A 158 15.19 -8.46 -17.97
CA ASP A 158 16.24 -8.86 -18.91
C ASP A 158 16.81 -10.22 -18.54
N LEU A 159 16.89 -10.53 -17.22
CA LEU A 159 17.22 -11.88 -16.76
C LEU A 159 16.25 -12.92 -17.32
N LEU A 160 14.94 -12.66 -17.25
CA LEU A 160 13.94 -13.58 -17.78
C LEU A 160 14.03 -13.72 -19.29
N LEU A 161 14.17 -12.61 -20.02
CA LEU A 161 14.26 -12.63 -21.48
C LEU A 161 15.50 -13.44 -21.92
N ASN A 162 16.64 -13.24 -21.29
CA ASN A 162 17.86 -13.99 -21.59
C ASN A 162 17.76 -15.48 -21.23
N ALA A 163 16.95 -15.83 -20.24
CA ALA A 163 16.73 -17.23 -19.89
C ALA A 163 15.81 -17.97 -20.88
N VAL A 164 14.81 -17.26 -21.45
CA VAL A 164 13.80 -17.85 -22.34
C VAL A 164 14.21 -17.74 -23.82
N ALA A 165 14.85 -16.66 -24.19
CA ALA A 165 15.30 -16.39 -25.56
C ALA A 165 16.78 -15.91 -25.53
N PRO A 166 17.75 -16.81 -25.26
CA PRO A 166 19.14 -16.45 -25.31
C PRO A 166 19.47 -15.93 -26.70
N GLU A 167 20.16 -14.79 -26.78
CA GLU A 167 20.61 -14.23 -28.06
C GLU A 167 21.33 -15.31 -28.84
N ARG A 168 20.86 -15.55 -30.07
CA ARG A 168 21.54 -16.48 -30.97
C ARG A 168 22.87 -15.83 -31.37
N SER A 169 23.94 -16.30 -30.75
CA SER A 169 25.34 -15.99 -31.16
C SER A 169 25.62 -16.47 -32.57
#